data_fb9e4eaac01dbd4992cd92aed7f57607
#
_entry.id   fb9e4eaac01dbd4992cd92aed7f57607
#
_cell.length_a   1.000
_cell.length_b   1.000
_cell.length_c   1.000
_cell.angle_alpha   90.00
_cell.angle_beta   90.00
_cell.angle_gamma   90.00
#
_symmetry.space_group_name_H-M   'P 1'
#
loop_
_entity.id
_entity.type
_entity.pdbx_description
1 polymer ?
#
loop_
_entity_poly.entity_id
_entity_poly.type
_entity_poly.pdbx_seq_one_letter_code
_entity_poly.pdbx_strand_id
1 'polypeptide(L)'
;MDISRQFINNPVRVWLLILLLGIGGIFALLNIGRLEDPEFAIKSAVVVTLYPGASAEQVEEEVTLPLEKALQQLPYLDNISSISSNGMSQITVNIASHYHSDKLPQIWDELRRRVGDAGRVFPPGVMQPFVNDDFGDVFGFFFSISGDNFSNKELAQYAEQLRRELVLVPGVGKVMTGGIITSQINVEVSLIKMAARGITPAQLSAALSRLNVVSNAGVIKSGTESIRIHSTGEFENLDELGHLLVSPAGDSASTRLKDIATLTRGLADSPSSIYHANGQPAVMMGVSFIPGVNVIDVGQALKSKLLQMSEEKPAGIQIGVFYDQSAEVASSVNGFLTNFLMALTI
;
A
#
# COMPACT_ATOMS: atom_id res chain seq x y z
N MET A 1 -18.99 -39.84 43.91
CA MET A 1 -17.59 -39.69 44.38
C MET A 1 -17.38 -38.21 44.72
N ASP A 2 -17.08 -37.94 45.97
CA ASP A 2 -17.00 -36.57 46.47
C ASP A 2 -15.59 -36.02 46.17
N ILE A 3 -15.45 -35.32 45.04
CA ILE A 3 -14.16 -34.81 44.52
C ILE A 3 -13.50 -33.91 45.57
N SER A 4 -14.30 -33.09 46.25
CA SER A 4 -13.82 -32.19 47.32
C SER A 4 -13.15 -32.92 48.45
N ARG A 5 -13.72 -34.07 48.89
CA ARG A 5 -13.19 -34.89 49.97
C ARG A 5 -11.86 -35.59 49.60
N GLN A 6 -11.70 -35.96 48.31
CA GLN A 6 -10.44 -36.54 47.81
C GLN A 6 -9.28 -35.55 47.78
N PHE A 7 -9.57 -34.26 47.49
CA PHE A 7 -8.55 -33.22 47.50
C PHE A 7 -8.16 -32.81 48.93
N ILE A 8 -9.13 -32.71 49.85
CA ILE A 8 -8.87 -32.37 51.24
C ILE A 8 -7.99 -33.42 51.92
N ASN A 9 -8.22 -34.71 51.64
CA ASN A 9 -7.49 -35.84 52.24
C ASN A 9 -6.09 -36.08 51.63
N ASN A 10 -5.75 -35.45 50.51
CA ASN A 10 -4.47 -35.66 49.82
C ASN A 10 -3.81 -34.30 49.47
N PRO A 11 -3.11 -33.66 50.43
CA PRO A 11 -2.49 -32.38 50.25
C PRO A 11 -1.47 -32.33 49.10
N VAL A 12 -0.83 -33.44 48.78
CA VAL A 12 0.13 -33.55 47.67
C VAL A 12 -0.56 -33.30 46.32
N ARG A 13 -1.80 -33.76 46.13
CA ARG A 13 -2.56 -33.50 44.89
C ARG A 13 -2.94 -32.03 44.75
N VAL A 14 -3.26 -31.36 45.87
CA VAL A 14 -3.58 -29.94 45.90
C VAL A 14 -2.35 -29.12 45.52
N TRP A 15 -1.19 -29.41 46.14
CA TRP A 15 0.05 -28.71 45.82
C TRP A 15 0.50 -28.93 44.37
N LEU A 16 0.35 -30.16 43.87
CA LEU A 16 0.68 -30.47 42.47
C LEU A 16 -0.22 -29.67 41.50
N LEU A 17 -1.53 -29.57 41.80
CA LEU A 17 -2.45 -28.80 40.99
C LEU A 17 -2.14 -27.30 41.01
N ILE A 18 -1.84 -26.75 42.21
CA ILE A 18 -1.45 -25.34 42.37
C ILE A 18 -0.16 -25.06 41.59
N LEU A 19 0.82 -25.94 41.69
CA LEU A 19 2.10 -25.80 40.99
C LEU A 19 1.92 -25.88 39.47
N LEU A 20 1.09 -26.80 38.98
CA LEU A 20 0.79 -26.97 37.57
C LEU A 20 0.03 -25.77 37.02
N LEU A 21 -0.97 -25.26 37.75
CA LEU A 21 -1.69 -24.03 37.37
C LEU A 21 -0.79 -22.79 37.42
N GLY A 22 0.09 -22.71 38.42
CA GLY A 22 1.05 -21.60 38.53
C GLY A 22 2.04 -21.57 37.38
N ILE A 23 2.68 -22.71 37.08
CA ILE A 23 3.62 -22.81 35.95
C ILE A 23 2.90 -22.60 34.61
N GLY A 24 1.73 -23.25 34.44
CA GLY A 24 0.90 -23.08 33.23
C GLY A 24 0.42 -21.66 33.05
N GLY A 25 0.04 -20.98 34.12
CA GLY A 25 -0.35 -19.56 34.11
C GLY A 25 0.80 -18.62 33.70
N ILE A 26 1.99 -18.84 34.27
CA ILE A 26 3.19 -18.08 33.91
C ILE A 26 3.56 -18.34 32.45
N PHE A 27 3.55 -19.59 32.01
CA PHE A 27 3.83 -19.94 30.63
C PHE A 27 2.82 -19.30 29.67
N ALA A 28 1.52 -19.35 29.99
CA ALA A 28 0.48 -18.69 29.21
C ALA A 28 0.69 -17.17 29.15
N LEU A 29 1.01 -16.53 30.29
CA LEU A 29 1.25 -15.08 30.36
C LEU A 29 2.43 -14.63 29.48
N LEU A 30 3.47 -15.46 29.37
CA LEU A 30 4.65 -15.16 28.55
C LEU A 30 4.43 -15.38 27.06
N ASN A 31 3.50 -16.26 26.67
CA ASN A 31 3.29 -16.65 25.27
C ASN A 31 1.99 -16.08 24.64
N ILE A 32 1.15 -15.43 25.42
CA ILE A 32 -0.07 -14.83 24.88
C ILE A 32 0.28 -13.60 24.03
N GLY A 33 -0.31 -13.52 22.83
CA GLY A 33 -0.25 -12.31 22.02
C GLY A 33 -0.87 -11.13 22.77
N ARG A 34 -0.27 -9.96 22.66
CA ARG A 34 -0.72 -8.73 23.32
C ARG A 34 -0.96 -7.68 22.26
N LEU A 35 -2.23 -7.34 22.07
CA LEU A 35 -2.70 -6.28 21.19
C LEU A 35 -3.43 -5.24 22.07
N GLU A 36 -3.56 -4.01 21.59
CA GLU A 36 -4.35 -2.97 22.26
C GLU A 36 -5.83 -3.29 22.17
N ASP A 37 -6.30 -3.58 20.94
CA ASP A 37 -7.67 -3.97 20.65
C ASP A 37 -7.71 -5.41 20.14
N PRO A 38 -8.83 -6.12 20.36
CA PRO A 38 -9.02 -7.44 19.75
C PRO A 38 -8.97 -7.31 18.23
N GLU A 39 -8.41 -8.31 17.58
CA GLU A 39 -8.35 -8.37 16.12
C GLU A 39 -9.75 -8.26 15.53
N PHE A 40 -9.98 -7.24 14.72
CA PHE A 40 -11.17 -7.14 13.90
C PHE A 40 -10.79 -7.23 12.43
N ALA A 41 -11.50 -8.05 11.70
CA ALA A 41 -11.32 -8.16 10.27
C ALA A 41 -12.38 -7.31 9.57
N ILE A 42 -11.94 -6.38 8.74
CA ILE A 42 -12.85 -5.65 7.86
C ILE A 42 -13.35 -6.60 6.79
N LYS A 43 -14.66 -6.80 6.79
CA LYS A 43 -15.37 -7.74 5.89
C LYS A 43 -15.96 -7.01 4.70
N SER A 44 -15.32 -5.92 4.30
CA SER A 44 -15.74 -5.08 3.18
C SER A 44 -14.61 -4.92 2.18
N ALA A 45 -14.94 -4.88 0.89
CA ALA A 45 -14.03 -4.55 -0.19
C ALA A 45 -14.67 -3.51 -1.10
N VAL A 46 -13.87 -2.67 -1.72
CA VAL A 46 -14.35 -1.67 -2.69
C VAL A 46 -13.79 -2.01 -4.06
N VAL A 47 -14.67 -2.13 -5.03
CA VAL A 47 -14.32 -2.30 -6.45
C VAL A 47 -14.50 -0.97 -7.14
N VAL A 48 -13.43 -0.42 -7.70
CA VAL A 48 -13.45 0.85 -8.45
C VAL A 48 -13.14 0.57 -9.91
N THR A 49 -13.97 1.09 -10.81
CA THR A 49 -13.78 0.97 -12.25
C THR A 49 -13.90 2.35 -12.89
N LEU A 50 -12.90 2.74 -13.65
CA LEU A 50 -12.90 4.01 -14.37
C LEU A 50 -13.39 3.81 -15.80
N TYR A 51 -14.29 4.71 -16.25
CA TYR A 51 -14.77 4.79 -17.61
C TYR A 51 -14.72 6.24 -18.08
N PRO A 52 -13.53 6.77 -18.43
CA PRO A 52 -13.35 8.18 -18.76
C PRO A 52 -14.26 8.64 -19.91
N GLY A 53 -14.98 9.74 -19.69
CA GLY A 53 -15.88 10.33 -20.68
C GLY A 53 -17.30 9.79 -20.70
N ALA A 54 -17.61 8.71 -19.95
CA ALA A 54 -18.96 8.18 -19.82
C ALA A 54 -19.81 8.99 -18.83
N SER A 55 -21.12 9.10 -19.11
CA SER A 55 -22.08 9.63 -18.15
C SER A 55 -22.35 8.64 -17.03
N ALA A 56 -22.93 9.10 -15.92
CA ALA A 56 -23.28 8.22 -14.78
C ALA A 56 -24.22 7.07 -15.20
N GLU A 57 -25.18 7.34 -16.10
CA GLU A 57 -26.12 6.35 -16.63
C GLU A 57 -25.39 5.27 -17.47
N GLN A 58 -24.46 5.70 -18.34
CA GLN A 58 -23.62 4.75 -19.10
C GLN A 58 -22.73 3.91 -18.19
N VAL A 59 -22.13 4.52 -17.16
CA VAL A 59 -21.35 3.79 -16.15
C VAL A 59 -22.20 2.76 -15.43
N GLU A 60 -23.45 3.11 -15.09
CA GLU A 60 -24.38 2.21 -14.42
C GLU A 60 -24.72 1.00 -15.30
N GLU A 61 -25.15 1.25 -16.54
CA GLU A 61 -25.63 0.20 -17.43
C GLU A 61 -24.49 -0.71 -17.93
N GLU A 62 -23.37 -0.12 -18.31
CA GLU A 62 -22.29 -0.84 -19.01
C GLU A 62 -21.22 -1.40 -18.06
N VAL A 63 -21.10 -0.89 -16.82
CA VAL A 63 -20.05 -1.27 -15.88
C VAL A 63 -20.63 -1.77 -14.56
N THR A 64 -21.44 -0.94 -13.88
CA THR A 64 -21.91 -1.24 -12.53
C THR A 64 -22.84 -2.46 -12.51
N LEU A 65 -23.88 -2.48 -13.31
CA LEU A 65 -24.84 -3.60 -13.39
C LEU A 65 -24.20 -4.94 -13.77
N PRO A 66 -23.30 -5.03 -14.76
CA PRO A 66 -22.58 -6.27 -15.05
C PRO A 66 -21.72 -6.75 -13.88
N LEU A 67 -21.03 -5.84 -13.16
CA LEU A 67 -20.24 -6.18 -11.99
C LEU A 67 -21.12 -6.66 -10.83
N GLU A 68 -22.21 -5.97 -10.54
CA GLU A 68 -23.15 -6.38 -9.50
C GLU A 68 -23.70 -7.78 -9.76
N LYS A 69 -24.13 -8.07 -11.00
CA LYS A 69 -24.61 -9.42 -11.38
C LYS A 69 -23.55 -10.49 -11.19
N ALA A 70 -22.29 -10.20 -11.48
CA ALA A 70 -21.19 -11.13 -11.26
C ALA A 70 -20.89 -11.33 -9.78
N LEU A 71 -20.94 -10.26 -9.01
CA LEU A 71 -20.67 -10.26 -7.56
C LEU A 71 -21.80 -10.91 -6.76
N GLN A 72 -23.08 -10.73 -7.15
CA GLN A 72 -24.24 -11.37 -6.50
C GLN A 72 -24.18 -12.90 -6.55
N GLN A 73 -23.36 -13.49 -7.39
CA GLN A 73 -23.14 -14.93 -7.42
C GLN A 73 -22.16 -15.44 -6.35
N LEU A 74 -21.54 -14.54 -5.56
CA LEU A 74 -20.69 -14.92 -4.45
C LEU A 74 -21.54 -15.42 -3.27
N PRO A 75 -21.31 -16.64 -2.73
CA PRO A 75 -22.11 -17.19 -1.65
C PRO A 75 -21.85 -16.53 -0.29
N TYR A 76 -20.85 -15.66 -0.20
CA TYR A 76 -20.35 -15.06 1.05
C TYR A 76 -20.96 -13.70 1.36
N LEU A 77 -21.75 -13.16 0.44
CA LEU A 77 -22.26 -11.80 0.52
C LEU A 77 -23.27 -11.60 1.65
N ASP A 78 -23.15 -10.46 2.30
CA ASP A 78 -24.21 -9.85 3.11
C ASP A 78 -24.99 -8.86 2.25
N ASN A 79 -24.33 -7.84 1.74
CA ASN A 79 -24.93 -6.86 0.84
C ASN A 79 -23.89 -6.26 -0.13
N ILE A 80 -24.40 -5.63 -1.19
CA ILE A 80 -23.63 -4.83 -2.14
C ILE A 80 -24.30 -3.45 -2.20
N SER A 81 -23.48 -2.40 -2.18
CA SER A 81 -23.92 -1.04 -2.48
C SER A 81 -23.02 -0.43 -3.56
N SER A 82 -23.63 0.28 -4.49
CA SER A 82 -22.91 0.87 -5.61
C SER A 82 -23.21 2.35 -5.79
N ILE A 83 -22.24 3.07 -6.33
CA ILE A 83 -22.35 4.47 -6.72
C ILE A 83 -21.80 4.59 -8.14
N SER A 84 -22.67 4.99 -9.08
CA SER A 84 -22.29 5.32 -10.44
C SER A 84 -22.21 6.83 -10.59
N SER A 85 -21.06 7.33 -11.00
CA SER A 85 -20.81 8.75 -11.24
C SER A 85 -20.19 8.94 -12.65
N ASN A 86 -20.10 10.18 -13.11
CA ASN A 86 -19.49 10.46 -14.40
C ASN A 86 -18.05 9.92 -14.46
N GLY A 87 -17.82 8.95 -15.31
CA GLY A 87 -16.51 8.34 -15.53
C GLY A 87 -16.06 7.33 -14.49
N MET A 88 -16.87 6.98 -13.45
CA MET A 88 -16.44 6.08 -12.38
C MET A 88 -17.60 5.27 -11.80
N SER A 89 -17.37 3.96 -11.65
CA SER A 89 -18.19 3.05 -10.85
C SER A 89 -17.45 2.70 -9.56
N GLN A 90 -18.14 2.75 -8.44
CA GLN A 90 -17.66 2.30 -7.15
C GLN A 90 -18.66 1.33 -6.54
N ILE A 91 -18.23 0.10 -6.23
CA ILE A 91 -19.07 -0.95 -5.64
C ILE A 91 -18.45 -1.38 -4.32
N THR A 92 -19.20 -1.23 -3.24
CA THR A 92 -18.82 -1.73 -1.92
C THR A 92 -19.46 -3.10 -1.70
N VAL A 93 -18.63 -4.09 -1.43
CA VAL A 93 -19.01 -5.48 -1.21
C VAL A 93 -18.82 -5.81 0.26
N ASN A 94 -19.87 -6.17 0.96
CA ASN A 94 -19.82 -6.57 2.36
C ASN A 94 -20.04 -8.08 2.50
N ILE A 95 -19.16 -8.72 3.27
CA ILE A 95 -19.21 -10.18 3.55
C ILE A 95 -19.96 -10.43 4.85
N ALA A 96 -20.77 -11.50 4.86
CA ALA A 96 -21.60 -11.85 6.00
C ALA A 96 -20.78 -12.07 7.28
N SER A 97 -21.31 -11.61 8.40
CA SER A 97 -20.62 -11.53 9.70
C SER A 97 -20.13 -12.86 10.26
N HIS A 98 -20.79 -13.97 9.88
CA HIS A 98 -20.44 -15.32 10.35
C HIS A 98 -19.17 -15.90 9.73
N TYR A 99 -18.61 -15.31 8.66
CA TYR A 99 -17.31 -15.73 8.14
C TYR A 99 -16.17 -15.16 9.00
N HIS A 100 -15.25 -16.03 9.40
CA HIS A 100 -14.08 -15.65 10.21
C HIS A 100 -12.97 -15.04 9.35
N SER A 101 -12.05 -14.32 10.00
CA SER A 101 -10.93 -13.64 9.35
C SER A 101 -10.03 -14.57 8.52
N ASP A 102 -9.87 -15.82 8.94
CA ASP A 102 -9.08 -16.84 8.24
C ASP A 102 -9.60 -17.18 6.83
N LYS A 103 -10.89 -16.94 6.56
CA LYS A 103 -11.53 -17.19 5.25
C LYS A 103 -11.48 -15.98 4.31
N LEU A 104 -11.27 -14.78 4.83
CA LEU A 104 -11.32 -13.56 4.02
C LEU A 104 -10.32 -13.55 2.86
N PRO A 105 -9.05 -13.97 3.00
CA PRO A 105 -8.13 -14.00 1.87
C PRO A 105 -8.64 -14.80 0.68
N GLN A 106 -9.22 -15.99 0.92
CA GLN A 106 -9.82 -16.83 -0.11
C GLN A 106 -11.05 -16.17 -0.74
N ILE A 107 -11.87 -15.49 0.06
CA ILE A 107 -13.06 -14.78 -0.41
C ILE A 107 -12.65 -13.61 -1.31
N TRP A 108 -11.62 -12.86 -0.91
CA TRP A 108 -11.10 -11.74 -1.71
C TRP A 108 -10.47 -12.21 -3.03
N ASP A 109 -9.80 -13.36 -3.04
CA ASP A 109 -9.26 -13.94 -4.27
C ASP A 109 -10.39 -14.37 -5.23
N GLU A 110 -11.47 -14.94 -4.70
CA GLU A 110 -12.64 -15.27 -5.52
C GLU A 110 -13.33 -14.02 -6.06
N LEU A 111 -13.45 -12.97 -5.23
CA LEU A 111 -13.98 -11.67 -5.64
C LEU A 111 -13.16 -11.07 -6.77
N ARG A 112 -11.83 -11.01 -6.63
CA ARG A 112 -10.93 -10.49 -7.67
C ARG A 112 -11.07 -11.27 -8.97
N ARG A 113 -11.17 -12.59 -8.90
CA ARG A 113 -11.38 -13.45 -10.07
C ARG A 113 -12.68 -13.11 -10.79
N ARG A 114 -13.80 -12.99 -10.06
CA ARG A 114 -15.10 -12.65 -10.67
C ARG A 114 -15.13 -11.26 -11.27
N VAL A 115 -14.55 -10.30 -10.58
CA VAL A 115 -14.40 -8.93 -11.09
C VAL A 115 -13.53 -8.91 -12.36
N GLY A 116 -12.43 -9.66 -12.36
CA GLY A 116 -11.55 -9.78 -13.53
C GLY A 116 -12.25 -10.45 -14.72
N ASP A 117 -13.07 -11.49 -14.48
CA ASP A 117 -13.83 -12.16 -15.54
C ASP A 117 -14.91 -11.24 -16.12
N ALA A 118 -15.62 -10.48 -15.28
CA ALA A 118 -16.60 -9.48 -15.72
C ALA A 118 -15.93 -8.35 -16.53
N GLY A 119 -14.74 -7.93 -16.12
CA GLY A 119 -13.97 -6.88 -16.80
C GLY A 119 -13.55 -7.24 -18.23
N ARG A 120 -13.51 -8.53 -18.60
CA ARG A 120 -13.14 -8.95 -19.96
C ARG A 120 -14.20 -8.65 -21.02
N VAL A 121 -15.43 -8.45 -20.60
CA VAL A 121 -16.57 -8.21 -21.52
C VAL A 121 -16.99 -6.73 -21.55
N PHE A 122 -16.26 -5.85 -20.91
CA PHE A 122 -16.57 -4.43 -20.90
C PHE A 122 -16.37 -3.75 -22.27
N PRO A 123 -17.09 -2.66 -22.51
CA PRO A 123 -16.90 -1.84 -23.71
C PRO A 123 -15.49 -1.28 -23.81
N PRO A 124 -15.03 -0.94 -25.03
CA PRO A 124 -13.77 -0.22 -25.22
C PRO A 124 -13.76 1.10 -24.47
N GLY A 125 -12.65 1.41 -23.79
CA GLY A 125 -12.50 2.64 -23.00
C GLY A 125 -12.73 2.46 -21.51
N VAL A 126 -13.34 1.36 -21.07
CA VAL A 126 -13.42 1.00 -19.65
C VAL A 126 -12.06 0.47 -19.18
N MET A 127 -11.55 1.04 -18.09
CA MET A 127 -10.31 0.57 -17.47
C MET A 127 -10.55 -0.73 -16.68
N GLN A 128 -9.50 -1.50 -16.43
CA GLN A 128 -9.61 -2.69 -15.60
C GLN A 128 -10.09 -2.33 -14.20
N PRO A 129 -11.08 -3.08 -13.65
CA PRO A 129 -11.54 -2.89 -12.29
C PRO A 129 -10.42 -3.12 -11.28
N PHE A 130 -10.33 -2.23 -10.31
CA PHE A 130 -9.42 -2.33 -9.19
C PHE A 130 -10.19 -2.74 -7.93
N VAL A 131 -9.76 -3.80 -7.26
CA VAL A 131 -10.33 -4.27 -6.00
C VAL A 131 -9.44 -3.82 -4.85
N ASN A 132 -10.00 -3.03 -3.97
CA ASN A 132 -9.37 -2.62 -2.71
C ASN A 132 -10.04 -3.35 -1.54
N ASP A 133 -9.31 -4.21 -0.88
CA ASP A 133 -9.70 -4.94 0.33
C ASP A 133 -8.78 -4.61 1.52
N ASP A 134 -7.85 -3.67 1.32
CA ASP A 134 -6.74 -3.34 2.23
C ASP A 134 -6.97 -2.05 3.04
N PHE A 135 -8.20 -1.56 3.18
CA PHE A 135 -8.44 -0.32 3.93
C PHE A 135 -8.65 -0.52 5.44
N GLY A 136 -8.37 -1.72 5.94
CA GLY A 136 -8.51 -2.07 7.34
C GLY A 136 -7.20 -2.19 8.09
N ASP A 137 -6.08 -1.86 7.48
CA ASP A 137 -4.79 -1.92 8.16
C ASP A 137 -4.73 -0.90 9.29
N VAL A 138 -4.63 -1.40 10.53
CA VAL A 138 -4.34 -0.58 11.70
C VAL A 138 -2.84 -0.42 11.81
N PHE A 139 -2.37 0.83 11.79
CA PHE A 139 -0.96 1.12 11.97
C PHE A 139 -0.64 1.22 13.46
N GLY A 140 0.03 0.20 13.98
CA GLY A 140 0.48 0.16 15.38
C GLY A 140 1.67 1.07 15.68
N PHE A 141 2.38 1.53 14.64
CA PHE A 141 3.44 2.53 14.76
C PHE A 141 3.34 3.54 13.63
N PHE A 142 3.20 4.82 13.97
CA PHE A 142 2.99 5.89 13.01
C PHE A 142 3.93 7.05 13.28
N PHE A 143 4.68 7.46 12.25
CA PHE A 143 5.70 8.48 12.38
C PHE A 143 5.88 9.27 11.08
N SER A 144 6.49 10.46 11.20
CA SER A 144 6.85 11.32 10.08
C SER A 144 8.36 11.36 9.87
N ILE A 145 8.73 11.62 8.64
CA ILE A 145 10.07 11.98 8.21
C ILE A 145 10.01 13.38 7.64
N SER A 146 10.70 14.30 8.27
CA SER A 146 10.78 15.71 7.86
C SER A 146 12.23 16.20 7.96
N GLY A 147 12.52 17.34 7.37
CA GLY A 147 13.87 17.92 7.48
C GLY A 147 13.93 19.28 6.83
N ASP A 148 14.66 20.20 7.48
CA ASP A 148 14.95 21.51 6.92
C ASP A 148 15.84 21.35 5.68
N ASN A 149 15.45 22.03 4.60
CA ASN A 149 16.19 22.03 3.32
C ASN A 149 16.19 20.69 2.56
N PHE A 150 15.31 19.75 2.90
CA PHE A 150 15.11 18.53 2.12
C PHE A 150 13.89 18.66 1.20
N SER A 151 14.06 18.29 -0.04
CA SER A 151 12.93 18.16 -0.99
C SER A 151 12.08 16.94 -0.66
N ASN A 152 10.80 16.96 -1.05
CA ASN A 152 9.92 15.79 -0.90
C ASN A 152 10.53 14.52 -1.54
N LYS A 153 11.25 14.67 -2.65
CA LYS A 153 11.95 13.55 -3.31
C LYS A 153 13.04 12.93 -2.44
N GLU A 154 13.83 13.73 -1.75
CA GLU A 154 14.90 13.23 -0.87
C GLU A 154 14.30 12.55 0.37
N LEU A 155 13.27 13.16 0.97
CA LEU A 155 12.52 12.54 2.07
C LEU A 155 11.88 11.23 1.64
N ALA A 156 11.30 11.16 0.43
CA ALA A 156 10.71 9.94 -0.12
C ALA A 156 11.76 8.85 -0.36
N GLN A 157 12.96 9.20 -0.84
CA GLN A 157 14.05 8.24 -1.02
C GLN A 157 14.49 7.64 0.33
N TYR A 158 14.61 8.47 1.36
CA TYR A 158 14.94 8.00 2.70
C TYR A 158 13.80 7.16 3.30
N ALA A 159 12.54 7.57 3.13
CA ALA A 159 11.38 6.79 3.54
C ALA A 159 11.34 5.40 2.88
N GLU A 160 11.67 5.32 1.60
CA GLU A 160 11.72 4.05 0.87
C GLU A 160 12.88 3.15 1.35
N GLN A 161 14.01 3.74 1.74
CA GLN A 161 15.10 3.00 2.39
C GLN A 161 14.64 2.44 3.74
N LEU A 162 14.01 3.27 4.58
CA LEU A 162 13.44 2.82 5.86
C LEU A 162 12.40 1.72 5.64
N ARG A 163 11.50 1.87 4.68
CA ARG A 163 10.45 0.89 4.37
C ARG A 163 11.05 -0.50 4.10
N ARG A 164 12.09 -0.58 3.28
CA ARG A 164 12.77 -1.84 2.94
C ARG A 164 13.37 -2.54 4.15
N GLU A 165 13.90 -1.77 5.08
CA GLU A 165 14.51 -2.31 6.29
C GLU A 165 13.50 -2.68 7.37
N LEU A 166 12.46 -1.85 7.55
CA LEU A 166 11.45 -2.07 8.58
C LEU A 166 10.53 -3.26 8.27
N VAL A 167 10.26 -3.53 7.00
CA VAL A 167 9.46 -4.71 6.61
C VAL A 167 10.14 -6.04 6.96
N LEU A 168 11.46 -6.03 7.16
CA LEU A 168 12.23 -7.21 7.53
C LEU A 168 12.22 -7.49 9.06
N VAL A 169 11.69 -6.56 9.85
CA VAL A 169 11.59 -6.75 11.31
C VAL A 169 10.54 -7.83 11.60
N PRO A 170 10.88 -8.90 12.34
CA PRO A 170 9.95 -9.97 12.67
C PRO A 170 8.70 -9.43 13.39
N GLY A 171 7.52 -9.80 12.91
CA GLY A 171 6.24 -9.34 13.46
C GLY A 171 5.68 -8.08 12.80
N VAL A 172 6.43 -7.43 11.91
CA VAL A 172 5.91 -6.37 11.04
C VAL A 172 5.11 -7.00 9.90
N GLY A 173 3.89 -6.56 9.71
CA GLY A 173 3.00 -7.02 8.65
C GLY A 173 3.17 -6.22 7.37
N LYS A 174 3.05 -4.90 7.47
CA LYS A 174 3.08 -3.98 6.31
C LYS A 174 3.69 -2.65 6.71
N VAL A 175 4.43 -2.04 5.81
CA VAL A 175 4.96 -0.68 5.98
C VAL A 175 4.46 0.16 4.81
N MET A 176 3.70 1.19 5.11
CA MET A 176 3.14 2.11 4.13
C MET A 176 3.74 3.51 4.26
N THR A 177 3.84 4.19 3.14
CA THR A 177 4.30 5.58 3.05
C THR A 177 3.20 6.46 2.48
N GLY A 178 3.09 7.68 2.98
CA GLY A 178 2.15 8.68 2.50
C GLY A 178 2.80 10.04 2.30
N GLY A 179 2.23 10.87 1.42
CA GLY A 179 2.78 12.21 1.15
C GLY A 179 3.97 12.23 0.19
N ILE A 180 4.24 11.13 -0.50
CA ILE A 180 5.21 11.09 -1.58
C ILE A 180 4.60 11.74 -2.82
N ILE A 181 5.24 12.82 -3.28
CA ILE A 181 4.81 13.51 -4.49
C ILE A 181 5.61 12.94 -5.66
N THR A 182 4.88 12.40 -6.64
CA THR A 182 5.50 11.80 -7.83
C THR A 182 6.22 12.87 -8.67
N SER A 183 7.46 12.60 -9.06
CA SER A 183 8.15 13.42 -10.04
C SER A 183 7.58 13.16 -11.45
N GLN A 184 7.36 14.23 -12.20
CA GLN A 184 6.89 14.16 -13.59
C GLN A 184 7.73 15.02 -14.52
N ILE A 185 7.64 14.73 -15.80
CA ILE A 185 8.21 15.58 -16.86
C ILE A 185 7.05 16.31 -17.51
N ASN A 186 7.05 17.63 -17.39
CA ASN A 186 6.08 18.48 -18.03
C ASN A 186 6.57 18.82 -19.44
N VAL A 187 5.72 18.56 -20.43
CA VAL A 187 5.98 18.86 -21.84
C VAL A 187 5.06 19.99 -22.25
N GLU A 188 5.53 21.23 -22.14
CA GLU A 188 4.78 22.42 -22.52
C GLU A 188 4.92 22.69 -24.03
N VAL A 189 3.86 22.44 -24.78
CA VAL A 189 3.89 22.53 -26.22
C VAL A 189 3.46 23.90 -26.75
N SER A 190 4.13 24.39 -27.79
CA SER A 190 3.72 25.58 -28.51
C SER A 190 2.88 25.19 -29.72
N LEU A 191 1.56 25.44 -29.68
CA LEU A 191 0.65 25.13 -30.76
C LEU A 191 1.04 25.88 -32.06
N ILE A 192 1.59 27.10 -31.94
CA ILE A 192 2.07 27.87 -33.09
C ILE A 192 3.25 27.19 -33.79
N LYS A 193 4.22 26.72 -33.00
CA LYS A 193 5.38 25.99 -33.55
C LYS A 193 5.00 24.64 -34.13
N MET A 194 4.04 23.96 -33.51
CA MET A 194 3.51 22.67 -34.00
C MET A 194 2.80 22.87 -35.35
N ALA A 195 1.89 23.86 -35.44
CA ALA A 195 1.17 24.17 -36.66
C ALA A 195 2.12 24.57 -37.81
N ALA A 196 3.15 25.38 -37.53
CA ALA A 196 4.14 25.77 -38.53
C ALA A 196 4.96 24.58 -39.10
N ARG A 197 4.96 23.45 -38.41
CA ARG A 197 5.67 22.21 -38.82
C ARG A 197 4.72 21.06 -39.19
N GLY A 198 3.43 21.33 -39.28
CA GLY A 198 2.41 20.34 -39.67
C GLY A 198 2.23 19.21 -38.66
N ILE A 199 2.61 19.42 -37.37
CA ILE A 199 2.52 18.41 -36.31
C ILE A 199 1.22 18.63 -35.55
N THR A 200 0.41 17.59 -35.43
CA THR A 200 -0.81 17.59 -34.62
C THR A 200 -0.57 17.11 -33.20
N PRO A 201 -1.40 17.50 -32.20
CA PRO A 201 -1.33 16.99 -30.85
C PRO A 201 -1.41 15.44 -30.75
N ALA A 202 -2.23 14.83 -31.63
CA ALA A 202 -2.36 13.38 -31.69
C ALA A 202 -1.05 12.68 -32.11
N GLN A 203 -0.31 13.25 -33.07
CA GLN A 203 0.98 12.73 -33.51
C GLN A 203 2.03 12.86 -32.42
N LEU A 204 2.04 13.99 -31.71
CA LEU A 204 2.91 14.17 -30.57
C LEU A 204 2.61 13.15 -29.44
N SER A 205 1.33 12.99 -29.08
CA SER A 205 0.89 12.00 -28.10
C SER A 205 1.28 10.58 -28.52
N ALA A 206 1.07 10.22 -29.79
CA ALA A 206 1.47 8.92 -30.31
C ALA A 206 3.00 8.71 -30.29
N ALA A 207 3.80 9.76 -30.55
CA ALA A 207 5.24 9.70 -30.45
C ALA A 207 5.70 9.50 -29.00
N LEU A 208 5.12 10.24 -28.05
CA LEU A 208 5.39 10.11 -26.62
C LEU A 208 4.96 8.73 -26.06
N SER A 209 3.81 8.21 -26.49
CA SER A 209 3.30 6.89 -26.06
C SER A 209 4.16 5.72 -26.54
N ARG A 210 4.95 5.91 -27.60
CA ARG A 210 5.91 4.91 -28.08
C ARG A 210 7.23 4.92 -27.31
N LEU A 211 7.43 5.92 -26.47
CA LEU A 211 8.60 6.01 -25.61
C LEU A 211 8.42 5.05 -24.43
N ASN A 212 9.54 4.67 -23.86
CA ASN A 212 9.57 3.81 -22.65
C ASN A 212 8.99 2.40 -22.86
N VAL A 213 8.99 1.91 -24.11
CA VAL A 213 8.64 0.52 -24.40
C VAL A 213 9.90 -0.30 -24.31
N VAL A 214 10.02 -1.08 -23.23
CA VAL A 214 11.06 -2.13 -23.14
C VAL A 214 10.71 -3.23 -24.13
N SER A 215 11.29 -3.16 -25.34
CA SER A 215 11.12 -4.21 -26.32
C SER A 215 12.21 -5.26 -26.16
N ASN A 216 11.82 -6.54 -26.24
CA ASN A 216 12.78 -7.63 -26.28
C ASN A 216 13.51 -7.61 -27.65
N ALA A 217 14.67 -6.97 -27.70
CA ALA A 217 15.47 -6.86 -28.92
C ALA A 217 16.19 -8.17 -29.31
N GLY A 218 15.98 -9.26 -28.54
CA GLY A 218 16.52 -10.56 -28.80
C GLY A 218 17.91 -10.82 -28.20
N VAL A 219 18.53 -11.91 -28.63
CA VAL A 219 19.82 -12.36 -28.14
C VAL A 219 20.69 -12.72 -29.35
N ILE A 220 21.89 -12.17 -29.41
CA ILE A 220 22.91 -12.59 -30.39
C ILE A 220 23.66 -13.77 -29.79
N LYS A 221 23.65 -14.90 -30.48
CA LYS A 221 24.49 -16.06 -30.14
C LYS A 221 25.81 -15.95 -30.88
N SER A 222 26.90 -15.83 -30.14
CA SER A 222 28.26 -15.89 -30.70
C SER A 222 29.01 -17.07 -30.10
N GLY A 223 29.05 -18.18 -30.81
CA GLY A 223 29.61 -19.43 -30.30
C GLY A 223 28.82 -19.97 -29.10
N THR A 224 29.48 -20.09 -27.95
CA THR A 224 28.86 -20.54 -26.67
C THR A 224 28.31 -19.42 -25.82
N GLU A 225 28.52 -18.17 -26.22
CA GLU A 225 28.04 -16.98 -25.47
C GLU A 225 26.72 -16.43 -26.04
N SER A 226 25.85 -16.06 -25.15
CA SER A 226 24.58 -15.39 -25.46
C SER A 226 24.64 -13.93 -25.00
N ILE A 227 24.73 -13.00 -25.93
CA ILE A 227 24.76 -11.57 -25.65
C ILE A 227 23.33 -11.02 -25.81
N ARG A 228 22.73 -10.53 -24.72
CA ARG A 228 21.43 -9.92 -24.76
C ARG A 228 21.54 -8.53 -25.37
N ILE A 229 20.72 -8.23 -26.38
CA ILE A 229 20.64 -6.91 -26.93
C ILE A 229 19.73 -6.09 -26.01
N HIS A 230 20.28 -5.07 -25.37
CA HIS A 230 19.49 -4.05 -24.68
C HIS A 230 19.08 -2.99 -25.70
N SER A 231 17.78 -2.86 -25.91
CA SER A 231 17.23 -1.71 -26.61
C SER A 231 17.28 -0.52 -25.65
N THR A 232 18.13 0.46 -25.94
CA THR A 232 18.22 1.73 -25.18
C THR A 232 17.04 2.62 -25.56
N GLY A 233 15.83 2.21 -25.16
CA GLY A 233 14.62 3.03 -25.33
C GLY A 233 14.29 3.88 -24.12
N GLU A 234 15.12 3.81 -23.06
CA GLU A 234 14.97 4.60 -21.84
C GLU A 234 15.76 5.91 -21.99
N PHE A 235 15.13 7.02 -21.63
CA PHE A 235 15.80 8.31 -21.58
C PHE A 235 16.41 8.52 -20.19
N GLU A 236 17.71 8.71 -20.14
CA GLU A 236 18.42 8.96 -18.88
C GLU A 236 18.26 10.42 -18.43
N ASN A 237 18.08 11.33 -19.39
CA ASN A 237 17.99 12.76 -19.13
C ASN A 237 16.98 13.50 -20.02
N LEU A 238 16.66 14.76 -19.64
CA LEU A 238 15.71 15.60 -20.37
C LEU A 238 16.21 16.00 -21.78
N ASP A 239 17.52 16.11 -21.96
CA ASP A 239 18.12 16.47 -23.25
C ASP A 239 17.87 15.37 -24.29
N GLU A 240 18.00 14.10 -23.92
CA GLU A 240 17.70 12.97 -24.80
C GLU A 240 16.23 12.98 -25.20
N LEU A 241 15.32 13.20 -24.23
CA LEU A 241 13.90 13.35 -24.54
C LEU A 241 13.65 14.54 -25.48
N GLY A 242 14.36 15.64 -25.31
CA GLY A 242 14.32 16.81 -26.19
C GLY A 242 14.74 16.50 -27.63
N HIS A 243 15.60 15.53 -27.84
CA HIS A 243 16.05 15.07 -29.16
C HIS A 243 15.10 14.07 -29.83
N LEU A 244 14.01 13.66 -29.17
CA LEU A 244 12.99 12.83 -29.78
C LEU A 244 12.48 13.42 -31.07
N LEU A 245 12.44 12.59 -32.11
CA LEU A 245 11.93 12.98 -33.43
C LEU A 245 10.42 12.76 -33.50
N VAL A 246 9.70 13.83 -33.83
CA VAL A 246 8.26 13.81 -34.10
C VAL A 246 8.09 14.15 -35.58
N SER A 247 7.42 13.25 -36.33
CA SER A 247 7.22 13.41 -37.77
C SER A 247 5.77 13.73 -38.08
N PRO A 248 5.49 14.67 -39.01
CA PRO A 248 4.16 14.86 -39.60
C PRO A 248 3.71 13.59 -40.34
N ALA A 249 2.39 13.43 -40.51
CA ALA A 249 1.86 12.30 -41.28
C ALA A 249 2.21 12.47 -42.76
N GLY A 250 2.94 11.49 -43.33
CA GLY A 250 3.23 11.46 -44.77
C GLY A 250 4.44 12.29 -45.22
N ASP A 251 5.19 12.90 -44.29
CA ASP A 251 6.38 13.69 -44.62
C ASP A 251 7.63 13.05 -44.01
N SER A 252 8.75 13.17 -44.69
CA SER A 252 10.06 12.72 -44.23
C SER A 252 10.77 13.74 -43.34
N ALA A 253 10.20 14.92 -43.16
CA ALA A 253 10.76 15.97 -42.31
C ALA A 253 10.47 15.69 -40.80
N SER A 254 11.45 15.25 -40.08
CA SER A 254 11.34 15.04 -38.62
C SER A 254 11.72 16.31 -37.86
N THR A 255 10.96 16.65 -36.85
CA THR A 255 11.22 17.78 -35.95
C THR A 255 11.58 17.27 -34.56
N ARG A 256 12.55 17.88 -33.89
CA ARG A 256 12.89 17.54 -32.53
C ARG A 256 11.86 18.08 -31.53
N LEU A 257 11.56 17.31 -30.49
CA LEU A 257 10.60 17.71 -29.46
C LEU A 257 10.96 19.07 -28.82
N LYS A 258 12.23 19.32 -28.55
CA LYS A 258 12.71 20.60 -28.00
C LYS A 258 12.44 21.84 -28.90
N ASP A 259 12.22 21.62 -30.19
CA ASP A 259 11.94 22.71 -31.13
C ASP A 259 10.47 23.16 -31.06
N ILE A 260 9.58 22.32 -30.56
CA ILE A 260 8.13 22.56 -30.47
C ILE A 260 7.61 22.59 -29.04
N ALA A 261 8.39 22.13 -28.08
CA ALA A 261 8.03 22.05 -26.64
C ALA A 261 9.17 22.47 -25.73
N THR A 262 8.82 22.94 -24.53
CA THR A 262 9.73 23.14 -23.41
C THR A 262 9.56 21.98 -22.45
N LEU A 263 10.68 21.37 -22.04
CA LEU A 263 10.69 20.23 -21.14
C LEU A 263 11.18 20.67 -19.78
N THR A 264 10.39 20.43 -18.75
CA THR A 264 10.76 20.71 -17.37
C THR A 264 10.50 19.49 -16.49
N ARG A 265 11.42 19.19 -15.57
CA ARG A 265 11.18 18.19 -14.52
C ARG A 265 10.61 18.90 -13.32
N GLY A 266 9.48 18.47 -12.85
CA GLY A 266 8.78 19.02 -11.69
C GLY A 266 8.15 17.91 -10.84
N LEU A 267 7.52 18.33 -9.77
CA LEU A 267 6.59 17.48 -9.02
C LEU A 267 5.21 17.53 -9.67
N ALA A 268 4.38 16.55 -9.41
CA ALA A 268 3.00 16.56 -9.89
C ALA A 268 2.27 17.81 -9.38
N ASP A 269 1.60 18.52 -10.29
CA ASP A 269 0.92 19.79 -9.98
C ASP A 269 -0.26 19.61 -9.02
N SER A 270 -0.85 18.41 -8.99
CA SER A 270 -1.97 18.08 -8.12
C SER A 270 -1.66 16.75 -7.39
N PRO A 271 -0.83 16.77 -6.34
CA PRO A 271 -0.57 15.58 -5.56
C PRO A 271 -1.84 15.13 -4.84
N SER A 272 -2.04 13.82 -4.72
CA SER A 272 -3.21 13.24 -4.04
C SER A 272 -3.25 13.56 -2.55
N SER A 273 -2.09 13.74 -1.93
CA SER A 273 -1.97 14.09 -0.51
C SER A 273 -0.67 14.84 -0.24
N ILE A 274 -0.74 15.84 0.63
CA ILE A 274 0.41 16.59 1.13
C ILE A 274 0.35 16.53 2.66
N TYR A 275 1.45 16.16 3.29
CA TYR A 275 1.55 16.12 4.75
C TYR A 275 2.60 17.09 5.25
N HIS A 276 2.31 17.63 6.43
CA HIS A 276 3.23 18.49 7.16
C HIS A 276 3.37 17.97 8.60
N ALA A 277 4.58 17.97 9.10
CA ALA A 277 4.88 17.71 10.49
C ALA A 277 5.53 18.97 11.09
N ASN A 278 4.93 19.53 12.15
CA ASN A 278 5.39 20.76 12.78
C ASN A 278 5.58 21.94 11.80
N GLY A 279 4.70 22.04 10.79
CA GLY A 279 4.72 23.09 9.77
C GLY A 279 5.72 22.86 8.61
N GLN A 280 6.47 21.77 8.64
CA GLN A 280 7.42 21.41 7.57
C GLN A 280 6.85 20.31 6.68
N PRO A 281 7.18 20.29 5.37
CA PRO A 281 6.82 19.18 4.50
C PRO A 281 7.36 17.86 5.06
N ALA A 282 6.51 16.83 5.04
CA ALA A 282 6.85 15.55 5.62
C ALA A 282 6.33 14.38 4.80
N VAL A 283 7.04 13.26 4.86
CA VAL A 283 6.57 11.95 4.42
C VAL A 283 6.13 11.18 5.67
N MET A 284 4.91 10.65 5.63
CA MET A 284 4.35 9.86 6.72
C MET A 284 4.65 8.38 6.50
N MET A 285 4.92 7.66 7.58
CA MET A 285 5.10 6.21 7.55
C MET A 285 4.21 5.53 8.60
N GLY A 286 3.50 4.51 8.16
CA GLY A 286 2.69 3.64 9.00
C GLY A 286 3.21 2.21 8.95
N VAL A 287 3.35 1.59 10.12
CA VAL A 287 3.75 0.18 10.26
C VAL A 287 2.61 -0.57 10.92
N SER A 288 2.09 -1.60 10.25
CA SER A 288 1.14 -2.54 10.82
C SER A 288 1.85 -3.78 11.35
N PHE A 289 1.26 -4.42 12.34
CA PHE A 289 1.79 -5.64 12.93
C PHE A 289 1.02 -6.86 12.42
N ILE A 290 1.70 -8.01 12.37
CA ILE A 290 1.05 -9.28 12.01
C ILE A 290 0.07 -9.66 13.14
N PRO A 291 -1.12 -10.19 12.80
CA PRO A 291 -2.06 -10.71 13.78
C PRO A 291 -1.43 -11.73 14.76
N GLY A 292 -1.85 -11.68 16.03
CA GLY A 292 -1.44 -12.65 17.05
C GLY A 292 -0.03 -12.46 17.64
N VAL A 293 0.74 -11.44 17.24
CA VAL A 293 2.06 -11.18 17.81
C VAL A 293 2.00 -10.40 19.12
N ASN A 294 3.08 -10.42 19.88
CA ASN A 294 3.27 -9.51 21.01
C ASN A 294 3.78 -8.16 20.48
N VAL A 295 2.88 -7.17 20.42
CA VAL A 295 3.23 -5.84 19.87
C VAL A 295 4.31 -5.12 20.67
N ILE A 296 4.50 -5.45 21.96
CA ILE A 296 5.56 -4.86 22.79
C ILE A 296 6.93 -5.28 22.25
N ASP A 297 7.11 -6.57 21.97
CA ASP A 297 8.38 -7.12 21.48
C ASP A 297 8.67 -6.61 20.06
N VAL A 298 7.65 -6.63 19.19
CA VAL A 298 7.76 -6.09 17.82
C VAL A 298 8.10 -4.60 17.83
N GLY A 299 7.43 -3.81 18.68
CA GLY A 299 7.70 -2.39 18.80
C GLY A 299 9.10 -2.08 19.33
N GLN A 300 9.63 -2.89 20.24
CA GLN A 300 11.01 -2.76 20.70
C GLN A 300 12.02 -3.08 19.59
N ALA A 301 11.79 -4.15 18.84
CA ALA A 301 12.63 -4.51 17.70
C ALA A 301 12.59 -3.41 16.61
N LEU A 302 11.40 -2.87 16.33
CA LEU A 302 11.21 -1.78 15.38
C LEU A 302 11.96 -0.51 15.80
N LYS A 303 11.82 -0.09 17.07
CA LYS A 303 12.53 1.07 17.61
C LYS A 303 14.06 0.88 17.60
N SER A 304 14.52 -0.31 17.93
CA SER A 304 15.95 -0.64 17.86
C SER A 304 16.47 -0.53 16.43
N LYS A 305 15.71 -1.02 15.45
CA LYS A 305 16.05 -0.91 14.03
C LYS A 305 16.05 0.55 13.57
N LEU A 306 15.05 1.34 13.96
CA LEU A 306 14.98 2.78 13.66
C LEU A 306 16.15 3.53 14.26
N LEU A 307 16.56 3.23 15.49
CA LEU A 307 17.74 3.83 16.12
C LEU A 307 19.02 3.50 15.35
N GLN A 308 19.22 2.23 14.99
CA GLN A 308 20.36 1.82 14.17
C GLN A 308 20.44 2.62 12.86
N MET A 309 19.31 2.72 12.15
CA MET A 309 19.24 3.46 10.89
C MET A 309 19.37 4.97 11.09
N SER A 310 19.00 5.49 12.27
CA SER A 310 19.16 6.91 12.58
C SER A 310 20.60 7.36 12.73
N GLU A 311 21.55 6.46 12.97
CA GLU A 311 22.98 6.74 12.99
C GLU A 311 23.53 7.00 11.58
N GLU A 312 22.92 6.39 10.57
CA GLU A 312 23.29 6.52 9.14
C GLU A 312 22.45 7.57 8.39
N LYS A 313 21.50 8.22 9.08
CA LYS A 313 20.61 9.19 8.43
C LYS A 313 21.34 10.46 8.00
N PRO A 314 20.93 11.09 6.88
CA PRO A 314 21.42 12.41 6.50
C PRO A 314 21.20 13.44 7.61
N ALA A 315 22.23 14.27 7.89
CA ALA A 315 22.14 15.32 8.90
C ALA A 315 21.00 16.29 8.55
N GLY A 316 20.12 16.58 9.51
CA GLY A 316 18.97 17.45 9.32
C GLY A 316 17.63 16.73 9.10
N ILE A 317 17.62 15.43 8.80
CA ILE A 317 16.38 14.63 8.79
C ILE A 317 15.94 14.35 10.23
N GLN A 318 14.66 14.56 10.50
CA GLN A 318 14.01 14.31 11.78
C GLN A 318 12.96 13.23 11.62
N ILE A 319 12.88 12.32 12.59
CA ILE A 319 11.83 11.31 12.69
C ILE A 319 10.95 11.69 13.88
N GLY A 320 9.69 12.02 13.62
CA GLY A 320 8.71 12.39 14.64
C GLY A 320 7.69 11.25 14.83
N VAL A 321 7.66 10.62 16.00
CA VAL A 321 6.70 9.56 16.30
C VAL A 321 5.38 10.20 16.77
N PHE A 322 4.26 9.84 16.15
CA PHE A 322 2.92 10.29 16.50
C PHE A 322 2.15 9.26 17.32
N TYR A 323 2.35 7.98 17.00
CA TYR A 323 1.65 6.89 17.68
C TYR A 323 2.56 5.68 17.82
N ASP A 324 2.54 5.07 19.01
CA ASP A 324 3.32 3.88 19.38
C ASP A 324 2.46 2.95 20.23
N GLN A 325 1.73 2.07 19.58
CA GLN A 325 0.88 1.06 20.21
C GLN A 325 1.67 0.20 21.22
N SER A 326 2.92 -0.10 20.91
CA SER A 326 3.75 -0.94 21.79
C SER A 326 3.99 -0.29 23.15
N ALA A 327 4.13 1.02 23.20
CA ALA A 327 4.29 1.76 24.45
C ALA A 327 2.97 1.84 25.25
N GLU A 328 1.85 2.06 24.56
CA GLU A 328 0.52 2.10 25.19
C GLU A 328 0.15 0.75 25.81
N VAL A 329 0.34 -0.34 25.06
CA VAL A 329 0.09 -1.70 25.54
C VAL A 329 1.02 -2.05 26.72
N ALA A 330 2.31 -1.69 26.64
CA ALA A 330 3.25 -1.91 27.74
C ALA A 330 2.82 -1.17 29.02
N SER A 331 2.38 0.08 28.88
CA SER A 331 1.87 0.89 30.01
C SER A 331 0.63 0.26 30.63
N SER A 332 -0.33 -0.17 29.80
CA SER A 332 -1.59 -0.79 30.23
C SER A 332 -1.34 -2.13 30.96
N VAL A 333 -0.48 -2.98 30.41
CA VAL A 333 -0.12 -4.27 31.02
C VAL A 333 0.59 -4.07 32.38
N ASN A 334 1.54 -3.14 32.45
CA ASN A 334 2.24 -2.84 33.69
C ASN A 334 1.29 -2.25 34.75
N GLY A 335 0.38 -1.38 34.35
CA GLY A 335 -0.68 -0.85 35.23
C GLY A 335 -1.57 -1.96 35.77
N PHE A 336 -2.03 -2.87 34.90
CA PHE A 336 -2.81 -4.04 35.32
C PHE A 336 -2.06 -4.93 36.29
N LEU A 337 -0.80 -5.30 35.99
CA LEU A 337 0.02 -6.15 36.87
C LEU A 337 0.24 -5.51 38.26
N THR A 338 0.48 -4.20 38.29
CA THR A 338 0.64 -3.45 39.54
C THR A 338 -0.63 -3.49 40.35
N ASN A 339 -1.78 -3.22 39.76
CA ASN A 339 -3.08 -3.27 40.45
C ASN A 339 -3.43 -4.67 40.91
N PHE A 340 -3.13 -5.68 40.10
CA PHE A 340 -3.34 -7.07 40.44
C PHE A 340 -2.47 -7.51 41.66
N LEU A 341 -1.19 -7.13 41.66
CA LEU A 341 -0.30 -7.41 42.78
C LEU A 341 -0.74 -6.69 44.09
N MET A 342 -1.20 -5.45 43.97
CA MET A 342 -1.78 -4.73 45.13
C MET A 342 -3.01 -5.46 45.69
N ALA A 343 -3.92 -5.90 44.77
CA ALA A 343 -5.12 -6.64 45.20
C ALA A 343 -4.78 -7.99 45.85
N LEU A 344 -3.68 -8.63 45.45
CA LEU A 344 -3.20 -9.90 46.04
C LEU A 344 -2.57 -9.70 47.42
N THR A 345 -2.04 -8.50 47.71
CA THR A 345 -1.37 -8.20 48.99
C THR A 345 -2.33 -7.69 50.06
N ILE A 346 -3.55 -7.30 49.72
CA ILE A 346 -4.65 -6.90 50.64
C ILE A 346 -5.44 -8.14 51.05
#